data_11e050ad4039d8808032dfff5c004b00
#
_entry.id   11e050ad4039d8808032dfff5c004b00
#
_cell.length_a   1.000
_cell.length_b   1.000
_cell.length_c   1.000
_cell.angle_alpha   90.00
_cell.angle_beta   90.00
_cell.angle_gamma   90.00
#
_symmetry.space_group_name_H-M   'P 1'
#
loop_
_entity.id
_entity.type
_entity.pdbx_description
1 polymer ?
#
loop_
_entity_poly.entity_id
_entity_poly.type
_entity_poly.pdbx_seq_one_letter_code
_entity_poly.pdbx_strand_id
1 'polypeptide(L)'
;YIEYLNMLTDVFSECVRVLEPGGRIAVNVANLGRRPYRSLSTDVITILQDRLGLLLRGEVVWRKGAGASGSCAWGSFRQPSNPVLRDLTERVIIASKGRFQRAVSRSQRERRGLPYESTITAEDFMANTLDVWTLPTESARRIGHPAPFPVELPSRLIELYTYRGDVVLDPFMGS
;
A
#
# COMPACT_ATOMS: atom_id res chain seq x y z
N TYR A 1 2.94 10.16 -18.64
CA TYR A 1 3.38 9.62 -17.36
C TYR A 1 3.51 10.71 -16.29
N ILE A 2 4.13 11.83 -16.62
CA ILE A 2 4.27 12.98 -15.71
C ILE A 2 2.91 13.49 -15.23
N GLU A 3 1.94 13.62 -16.12
CA GLU A 3 0.57 14.02 -15.77
C GLU A 3 -0.07 13.05 -14.76
N TYR A 4 0.18 11.74 -14.92
CA TYR A 4 -0.26 10.74 -13.96
C TYR A 4 0.39 10.93 -12.58
N LEU A 5 1.70 11.20 -12.52
CA LEU A 5 2.38 11.49 -11.25
C LEU A 5 1.91 12.80 -10.61
N ASN A 6 1.58 13.80 -11.42
CA ASN A 6 0.99 15.05 -10.91
C ASN A 6 -0.40 14.78 -10.32
N MET A 7 -1.26 14.05 -11.02
CA MET A 7 -2.57 13.63 -10.50
C MET A 7 -2.44 12.87 -9.18
N LEU A 8 -1.50 11.92 -9.07
CA LEU A 8 -1.25 11.23 -7.80
C LEU A 8 -0.79 12.19 -6.71
N THR A 9 0.07 13.16 -7.04
CA THR A 9 0.55 14.17 -6.09
C THR A 9 -0.62 15.00 -5.56
N ASP A 10 -1.52 15.45 -6.42
CA ASP A 10 -2.69 16.25 -6.06
C ASP A 10 -3.64 15.46 -5.15
N VAL A 11 -3.97 14.21 -5.51
CA VAL A 11 -4.83 13.35 -4.70
C VAL A 11 -4.21 13.07 -3.34
N PHE A 12 -2.92 12.70 -3.29
CA PHE A 12 -2.25 12.43 -2.01
C PHE A 12 -2.09 13.70 -1.16
N SER A 13 -1.92 14.87 -1.77
CA SER A 13 -1.92 16.15 -1.07
C SER A 13 -3.24 16.38 -0.32
N GLU A 14 -4.38 16.12 -0.96
CA GLU A 14 -5.69 16.21 -0.33
C GLU A 14 -5.89 15.15 0.77
N CYS A 15 -5.41 13.93 0.56
CA CYS A 15 -5.39 12.91 1.63
C CYS A 15 -4.57 13.40 2.84
N VAL A 16 -3.38 13.95 2.60
CA VAL A 16 -2.53 14.50 3.66
C VAL A 16 -3.18 15.68 4.34
N ARG A 17 -3.91 16.53 3.61
CA ARG A 17 -4.62 17.67 4.20
C ARG A 17 -5.61 17.21 5.27
N VAL A 18 -6.41 16.18 5.01
CA VAL A 18 -7.43 15.68 5.94
C VAL A 18 -6.90 14.69 6.97
N LEU A 19 -5.71 14.13 6.75
CA LEU A 19 -5.10 13.16 7.67
C LEU A 19 -4.68 13.85 8.98
N GLU A 20 -5.00 13.23 10.12
CA GLU A 20 -4.57 13.72 11.44
C GLU A 20 -3.03 13.59 11.60
N PRO A 21 -2.40 14.41 12.46
CA PRO A 21 -0.98 14.23 12.80
C PRO A 21 -0.72 12.83 13.38
N GLY A 22 0.27 12.13 12.80
CA GLY A 22 0.55 10.72 13.12
C GLY A 22 -0.42 9.74 12.46
N GLY A 23 -1.37 10.20 11.65
CA GLY A 23 -2.16 9.36 10.76
C GLY A 23 -1.29 8.72 9.68
N ARG A 24 -1.78 7.64 9.06
CA ARG A 24 -1.02 6.84 8.09
C ARG A 24 -1.68 6.91 6.73
N ILE A 25 -0.83 6.92 5.72
CA ILE A 25 -1.20 6.66 4.34
C ILE A 25 -0.49 5.37 3.91
N ALA A 26 -1.21 4.49 3.22
CA ALA A 26 -0.67 3.26 2.63
C ALA A 26 -1.05 3.23 1.16
N VAL A 27 -0.06 3.10 0.28
CA VAL A 27 -0.27 3.15 -1.18
C VAL A 27 0.23 1.85 -1.80
N ASN A 28 -0.70 1.06 -2.34
CA ASN A 28 -0.36 -0.16 -3.08
C ASN A 28 -0.15 0.16 -4.55
N VAL A 29 1.02 -0.21 -5.09
CA VAL A 29 1.36 -0.04 -6.51
C VAL A 29 2.10 -1.23 -7.08
N ALA A 30 1.82 -1.52 -8.34
CA ALA A 30 2.64 -2.40 -9.17
C ALA A 30 3.64 -1.56 -9.97
N ASN A 31 4.89 -2.01 -10.04
CA ASN A 31 5.86 -1.42 -10.94
C ASN A 31 5.53 -1.79 -12.39
N LEU A 32 5.82 -0.89 -13.30
CA LEU A 32 5.47 -1.07 -14.70
C LEU A 32 6.55 -1.88 -15.43
N GLY A 33 6.31 -3.18 -15.62
CA GLY A 33 7.20 -4.12 -16.32
C GLY A 33 7.27 -3.92 -17.83
N ARG A 34 7.25 -2.68 -18.32
CA ARG A 34 7.28 -2.34 -19.74
C ARG A 34 8.65 -1.84 -20.17
N ARG A 35 8.82 -1.62 -21.45
CA ARG A 35 10.06 -1.07 -22.03
C ARG A 35 9.91 0.42 -22.31
N PRO A 36 10.66 1.28 -21.60
CA PRO A 36 11.53 0.97 -20.46
C PRO A 36 10.73 0.60 -19.22
N TYR A 37 11.34 -0.19 -18.32
CA TYR A 37 10.81 -0.45 -16.98
C TYR A 37 10.71 0.86 -16.18
N ARG A 38 9.60 1.02 -15.44
CA ARG A 38 9.40 2.17 -14.56
C ARG A 38 9.08 1.70 -13.14
N SER A 39 9.86 2.18 -12.19
CA SER A 39 9.64 1.91 -10.76
C SER A 39 8.61 2.89 -10.19
N LEU A 40 7.34 2.61 -10.39
CA LEU A 40 6.26 3.44 -9.84
C LEU A 40 6.33 3.53 -8.32
N SER A 41 6.79 2.49 -7.64
CA SER A 41 7.00 2.53 -6.18
C SER A 41 8.01 3.60 -5.77
N THR A 42 9.10 3.76 -6.52
CA THR A 42 10.08 4.84 -6.28
C THR A 42 9.47 6.22 -6.49
N ASP A 43 8.69 6.40 -7.56
CA ASP A 43 8.02 7.67 -7.84
C ASP A 43 7.01 8.01 -6.73
N VAL A 44 6.26 7.03 -6.22
CA VAL A 44 5.34 7.22 -5.10
C VAL A 44 6.10 7.57 -3.81
N ILE A 45 7.23 6.91 -3.52
CA ILE A 45 8.09 7.27 -2.38
C ILE A 45 8.53 8.73 -2.50
N THR A 46 9.03 9.14 -3.66
CA THR A 46 9.43 10.53 -3.92
C THR A 46 8.27 11.52 -3.70
N ILE A 47 7.07 11.16 -4.16
CA ILE A 47 5.88 12.00 -3.91
C ILE A 47 5.60 12.11 -2.42
N LEU A 48 5.50 10.99 -1.71
CA LEU A 48 5.13 10.98 -0.30
C LEU A 48 6.19 11.64 0.58
N GLN A 49 7.47 11.27 0.39
CA GLN A 49 8.57 11.73 1.23
C GLN A 49 9.04 13.14 0.85
N ASP A 50 9.37 13.38 -0.42
CA ASP A 50 10.08 14.58 -0.83
C ASP A 50 9.15 15.73 -1.19
N ARG A 51 7.99 15.43 -1.83
CA ARG A 51 7.03 16.47 -2.22
C ARG A 51 6.05 16.80 -1.10
N LEU A 52 5.54 15.78 -0.38
CA LEU A 52 4.50 15.94 0.64
C LEU A 52 5.05 15.92 2.07
N GLY A 53 6.36 15.71 2.26
CA GLY A 53 7.03 15.77 3.55
C GLY A 53 6.57 14.73 4.57
N LEU A 54 6.08 13.57 4.11
CA LEU A 54 5.67 12.48 4.97
C LEU A 54 6.87 11.69 5.48
N LEU A 55 6.71 11.10 6.66
CA LEU A 55 7.71 10.20 7.25
C LEU A 55 7.46 8.78 6.78
N LEU A 56 8.33 8.23 5.95
CA LEU A 56 8.24 6.83 5.53
C LEU A 56 8.37 5.90 6.73
N ARG A 57 7.51 4.88 6.79
CA ARG A 57 7.55 3.84 7.82
C ARG A 57 8.18 2.56 7.29
N GLY A 58 8.13 2.33 6.00
CA GLY A 58 8.65 1.17 5.29
C GLY A 58 7.76 0.78 4.11
N GLU A 59 8.09 -0.35 3.53
CA GLU A 59 7.34 -0.96 2.44
C GLU A 59 6.97 -2.39 2.81
N VAL A 60 5.79 -2.82 2.39
CA VAL A 60 5.44 -4.24 2.36
C VAL A 60 5.52 -4.73 0.92
N VAL A 61 6.22 -5.83 0.70
CA VAL A 61 6.24 -6.56 -0.55
C VAL A 61 5.08 -7.55 -0.55
N TRP A 62 4.00 -7.21 -1.25
CA TRP A 62 2.95 -8.19 -1.49
C TRP A 62 3.38 -9.15 -2.59
N ARG A 63 3.71 -10.37 -2.20
CA ARG A 63 3.97 -11.50 -3.10
C ARG A 63 2.65 -12.17 -3.46
N LYS A 64 2.33 -12.18 -4.74
CA LYS A 64 1.16 -12.90 -5.27
C LYS A 64 1.34 -14.40 -5.03
N GLY A 65 0.34 -15.04 -4.46
CA GLY A 65 0.43 -16.43 -4.01
C GLY A 65 0.68 -17.45 -5.11
N ALA A 66 0.66 -18.73 -4.75
CA ALA A 66 0.81 -19.85 -5.68
C ALA A 66 -0.21 -19.76 -6.84
N GLY A 67 0.22 -20.05 -8.06
CA GLY A 67 -0.60 -19.93 -9.27
C GLY A 67 -0.44 -18.61 -10.01
N ALA A 68 0.12 -17.57 -9.40
CA ALA A 68 0.48 -16.36 -10.12
C ALA A 68 1.65 -16.62 -11.06
N SER A 69 1.46 -16.44 -12.36
CA SER A 69 2.50 -16.65 -13.38
C SER A 69 3.31 -15.41 -13.72
N GLY A 70 2.96 -14.26 -13.15
CA GLY A 70 3.52 -12.96 -13.51
C GLY A 70 3.14 -12.54 -14.93
N SER A 71 3.87 -11.57 -15.50
CA SER A 71 3.69 -11.17 -16.87
C SER A 71 4.16 -12.26 -17.84
N CYS A 72 3.48 -12.42 -18.97
CA CYS A 72 3.86 -13.41 -20.02
C CYS A 72 5.06 -12.98 -20.87
N ALA A 73 5.61 -11.80 -20.66
CA ALA A 73 6.72 -11.28 -21.44
C ALA A 73 8.05 -11.84 -20.94
N TRP A 74 8.60 -12.84 -21.61
CA TRP A 74 9.84 -13.53 -21.22
C TRP A 74 11.09 -12.96 -21.89
N GLY A 75 10.90 -12.12 -22.92
CA GLY A 75 12.00 -11.66 -23.75
C GLY A 75 12.61 -12.82 -24.54
N SER A 76 13.93 -13.01 -24.42
CA SER A 76 14.59 -14.18 -25.00
C SER A 76 14.49 -15.38 -24.05
N PHE A 77 13.76 -16.42 -24.46
CA PHE A 77 13.63 -17.63 -23.67
C PHE A 77 14.92 -18.46 -23.76
N ARG A 78 15.50 -18.79 -22.61
CA ARG A 78 16.75 -19.59 -22.47
C ARG A 78 17.97 -19.01 -23.19
N GLN A 79 17.95 -17.75 -23.54
CA GLN A 79 19.04 -17.05 -24.19
C GLN A 79 19.40 -15.79 -23.39
N PRO A 80 20.70 -15.51 -23.19
CA PRO A 80 21.14 -14.36 -22.39
C PRO A 80 21.00 -13.01 -23.11
N SER A 81 20.52 -13.00 -24.36
CA SER A 81 20.46 -11.80 -25.18
C SER A 81 19.49 -10.73 -24.62
N ASN A 82 18.35 -11.15 -24.06
CA ASN A 82 17.39 -10.20 -23.50
C ASN A 82 16.31 -10.92 -22.65
N PRO A 83 16.67 -11.61 -21.56
CA PRO A 83 15.67 -12.16 -20.63
C PRO A 83 14.93 -11.02 -19.94
N VAL A 84 13.62 -11.18 -19.72
CA VAL A 84 12.77 -10.19 -19.04
C VAL A 84 12.27 -10.77 -17.72
N LEU A 85 12.40 -10.00 -16.64
CA LEU A 85 11.86 -10.36 -15.33
C LEU A 85 10.33 -10.29 -15.37
N ARG A 86 9.69 -11.25 -14.71
CA ARG A 86 8.23 -11.32 -14.58
C ARG A 86 7.80 -10.84 -13.21
N ASP A 87 6.82 -9.93 -13.17
CA ASP A 87 6.37 -9.32 -11.94
C ASP A 87 5.44 -10.26 -11.16
N LEU A 88 5.85 -10.65 -9.97
CA LEU A 88 5.07 -11.44 -9.03
C LEU A 88 4.74 -10.66 -7.75
N THR A 89 5.12 -9.41 -7.69
CA THR A 89 4.98 -8.61 -6.48
C THR A 89 4.35 -7.25 -6.77
N GLU A 90 3.70 -6.71 -5.76
CA GLU A 90 3.36 -5.29 -5.67
C GLU A 90 3.99 -4.71 -4.40
N ARG A 91 3.98 -3.39 -4.26
CA ARG A 91 4.58 -2.68 -3.14
C ARG A 91 3.52 -1.86 -2.44
N VAL A 92 3.42 -2.01 -1.11
CA VAL A 92 2.62 -1.13 -0.27
C VAL A 92 3.57 -0.19 0.46
N ILE A 93 3.59 1.07 0.05
CA ILE A 93 4.40 2.11 0.67
C ILE A 93 3.61 2.70 1.83
N ILE A 94 4.19 2.76 3.02
CA ILE A 94 3.53 3.24 4.23
C ILE A 94 4.26 4.46 4.77
N ALA A 95 3.51 5.55 5.00
CA ALA A 95 4.05 6.80 5.54
C ALA A 95 3.13 7.39 6.62
N SER A 96 3.68 8.31 7.43
CA SER A 96 2.98 9.01 8.49
C SER A 96 3.08 10.51 8.33
N LYS A 97 2.03 11.25 8.71
CA LYS A 97 2.02 12.71 8.69
C LYS A 97 2.68 13.29 9.93
N GLY A 98 3.81 13.95 9.75
CA GLY A 98 4.50 14.79 10.72
C GLY A 98 5.11 14.09 11.93
N ARG A 99 4.67 12.89 12.30
CA ARG A 99 5.18 12.11 13.43
C ARG A 99 4.85 10.63 13.28
N PHE A 100 5.67 9.75 13.88
CA PHE A 100 5.43 8.30 13.82
C PHE A 100 4.30 7.83 14.72
N GLN A 101 4.19 8.36 15.94
CA GLN A 101 3.13 8.00 16.87
C GLN A 101 1.86 8.77 16.55
N ARG A 102 0.71 8.22 16.90
CA ARG A 102 -0.55 8.97 16.85
C ARG A 102 -0.47 10.19 17.78
N ALA A 103 -1.08 11.29 17.38
CA ALA A 103 -1.04 12.55 18.12
C ALA A 103 -1.68 12.40 19.52
N VAL A 104 -2.73 11.58 19.59
CA VAL A 104 -3.45 11.31 20.83
C VAL A 104 -3.18 9.86 21.25
N SER A 105 -2.60 9.66 22.45
CA SER A 105 -2.31 8.33 22.99
C SER A 105 -3.58 7.54 23.30
N ARG A 106 -3.47 6.20 23.41
CA ARG A 106 -4.61 5.34 23.74
C ARG A 106 -5.36 5.82 25.00
N SER A 107 -4.64 6.10 26.09
CA SER A 107 -5.23 6.56 27.34
C SER A 107 -5.87 7.95 27.24
N GLN A 108 -5.35 8.84 26.40
CA GLN A 108 -5.98 10.13 26.13
C GLN A 108 -7.24 9.97 25.28
N ARG A 109 -7.23 9.05 24.31
CA ARG A 109 -8.40 8.75 23.48
C ARG A 109 -9.54 8.20 24.31
N GLU A 110 -9.24 7.24 25.21
CA GLU A 110 -10.21 6.68 26.17
C GLU A 110 -10.87 7.77 27.01
N ARG A 111 -10.07 8.63 27.62
CA ARG A 111 -10.59 9.76 28.43
C ARG A 111 -11.44 10.75 27.64
N ARG A 112 -11.24 10.85 26.33
CA ARG A 112 -11.97 11.76 25.44
C ARG A 112 -13.17 11.10 24.76
N GLY A 113 -13.45 9.83 25.03
CA GLY A 113 -14.51 9.07 24.36
C GLY A 113 -14.25 8.84 22.86
N LEU A 114 -12.96 8.89 22.43
CA LEU A 114 -12.56 8.60 21.06
C LEU A 114 -12.27 7.10 20.89
N PRO A 115 -12.35 6.55 19.66
CA PRO A 115 -11.96 5.16 19.38
C PRO A 115 -10.57 4.82 19.96
N TYR A 116 -10.44 3.78 20.76
CA TYR A 116 -9.18 3.36 21.39
C TYR A 116 -9.00 1.84 21.46
N GLU A 117 -10.00 1.08 21.02
CA GLU A 117 -9.97 -0.38 21.02
C GLU A 117 -9.21 -0.91 19.79
N SER A 118 -8.14 -1.69 20.05
CA SER A 118 -7.43 -2.44 19.01
C SER A 118 -8.08 -3.81 18.84
N THR A 119 -8.30 -4.21 17.58
CA THR A 119 -8.91 -5.50 17.22
C THR A 119 -7.89 -6.55 16.83
N ILE A 120 -6.66 -6.14 16.51
CA ILE A 120 -5.61 -7.05 16.07
C ILE A 120 -5.17 -8.00 17.19
N THR A 121 -5.06 -9.28 16.90
CA THR A 121 -4.49 -10.26 17.83
C THR A 121 -2.97 -10.13 17.92
N ALA A 122 -2.35 -10.71 18.95
CA ALA A 122 -0.89 -10.74 19.06
C ALA A 122 -0.25 -11.54 17.90
N GLU A 123 -0.87 -12.62 17.49
CA GLU A 123 -0.41 -13.46 16.38
C GLU A 123 -0.48 -12.71 15.05
N ASP A 124 -1.61 -12.07 14.75
CA ASP A 124 -1.78 -11.27 13.53
C ASP A 124 -0.84 -10.06 13.53
N PHE A 125 -0.62 -9.42 14.69
CA PHE A 125 0.34 -8.33 14.80
C PHE A 125 1.76 -8.80 14.42
N MET A 126 2.21 -9.92 14.95
CA MET A 126 3.52 -10.48 14.63
C MET A 126 3.65 -10.87 13.15
N ALA A 127 2.60 -11.42 12.55
CA ALA A 127 2.58 -11.79 11.14
C ALA A 127 2.50 -10.56 10.22
N ASN A 128 1.66 -9.58 10.57
CA ASN A 128 1.38 -8.42 9.72
C ASN A 128 2.44 -7.32 9.84
N THR A 129 3.36 -7.40 10.82
CA THR A 129 4.52 -6.49 10.91
C THR A 129 5.74 -6.98 10.12
N LEU A 130 5.66 -8.12 9.44
CA LEU A 130 6.66 -8.54 8.46
C LEU A 130 6.54 -7.71 7.19
N ASP A 131 7.65 -7.49 6.51
CA ASP A 131 7.73 -6.70 5.29
C ASP A 131 7.42 -7.50 4.00
N VAL A 132 7.12 -8.78 4.11
CA VAL A 132 6.70 -9.65 3.00
C VAL A 132 5.39 -10.34 3.35
N TRP A 133 4.36 -10.05 2.56
CA TRP A 133 3.06 -10.71 2.67
C TRP A 133 2.80 -11.59 1.45
N THR A 134 2.49 -12.87 1.66
CA THR A 134 2.07 -13.77 0.59
C THR A 134 0.56 -13.91 0.62
N LEU A 135 -0.12 -13.22 -0.30
CA LEU A 135 -1.58 -13.23 -0.42
C LEU A 135 -1.97 -13.64 -1.84
N PRO A 136 -3.01 -14.47 -2.01
CA PRO A 136 -3.51 -14.83 -3.33
C PRO A 136 -4.07 -13.60 -4.06
N THR A 137 -4.02 -13.60 -5.38
CA THR A 137 -4.67 -12.57 -6.20
C THR A 137 -6.17 -12.81 -6.28
N GLU A 138 -6.93 -11.73 -6.42
CA GLU A 138 -8.35 -11.83 -6.75
C GLU A 138 -8.58 -12.00 -8.26
N SER A 139 -9.71 -12.62 -8.61
CA SER A 139 -10.09 -12.80 -10.02
C SER A 139 -10.76 -11.53 -10.56
N ALA A 140 -10.10 -10.86 -11.50
CA ALA A 140 -10.65 -9.70 -12.21
C ALA A 140 -12.04 -10.01 -12.83
N ARG A 141 -12.20 -11.22 -13.38
CA ARG A 141 -13.47 -11.66 -13.98
C ARG A 141 -14.59 -11.81 -12.94
N ARG A 142 -14.26 -12.33 -11.73
CA ARG A 142 -15.24 -12.54 -10.66
C ARG A 142 -15.68 -11.22 -10.04
N ILE A 143 -14.75 -10.30 -9.85
CA ILE A 143 -14.97 -9.01 -9.18
C ILE A 143 -15.54 -7.96 -10.15
N GLY A 144 -15.30 -8.10 -11.47
CA GLY A 144 -15.69 -7.09 -12.45
C GLY A 144 -14.76 -5.87 -12.50
N HIS A 145 -13.59 -5.96 -11.85
CA HIS A 145 -12.59 -4.88 -11.81
C HIS A 145 -11.28 -5.36 -12.48
N PRO A 146 -10.61 -4.53 -13.30
CA PRO A 146 -9.45 -4.96 -14.09
C PRO A 146 -8.22 -5.37 -13.27
N ALA A 147 -8.06 -4.84 -12.06
CA ALA A 147 -6.91 -5.10 -11.20
C ALA A 147 -7.30 -5.15 -9.70
N PRO A 148 -8.14 -6.11 -9.27
CA PRO A 148 -8.54 -6.21 -7.88
C PRO A 148 -7.38 -6.74 -7.02
N PHE A 149 -7.24 -6.22 -5.82
CA PHE A 149 -6.43 -6.81 -4.76
C PHE A 149 -7.31 -7.61 -3.78
N PRO A 150 -6.76 -8.57 -3.02
CA PRO A 150 -7.52 -9.33 -2.05
C PRO A 150 -7.97 -8.43 -0.89
N VAL A 151 -9.17 -8.65 -0.36
CA VAL A 151 -9.72 -7.94 0.81
C VAL A 151 -8.77 -8.02 2.02
N GLU A 152 -8.03 -9.11 2.14
CA GLU A 152 -7.06 -9.32 3.21
C GLU A 152 -5.95 -8.25 3.24
N LEU A 153 -5.54 -7.71 2.08
CA LEU A 153 -4.48 -6.70 2.01
C LEU A 153 -4.87 -5.39 2.75
N PRO A 154 -5.99 -4.73 2.43
CA PRO A 154 -6.41 -3.54 3.18
C PRO A 154 -6.83 -3.89 4.61
N SER A 155 -7.41 -5.08 4.88
CA SER A 155 -7.79 -5.49 6.23
C SER A 155 -6.58 -5.52 7.17
N ARG A 156 -5.46 -6.11 6.76
CA ARG A 156 -4.22 -6.12 7.54
C ARG A 156 -3.70 -4.72 7.85
N LEU A 157 -3.75 -3.81 6.87
CA LEU A 157 -3.34 -2.42 7.06
C LEU A 157 -4.26 -1.68 8.03
N ILE A 158 -5.57 -1.88 7.91
CA ILE A 158 -6.56 -1.25 8.79
C ILE A 158 -6.34 -1.74 10.23
N GLU A 159 -6.22 -3.04 10.46
CA GLU A 159 -5.99 -3.61 11.78
C GLU A 159 -4.68 -3.15 12.42
N LEU A 160 -3.58 -3.05 11.63
CA LEU A 160 -2.30 -2.57 12.12
C LEU A 160 -2.32 -1.08 12.54
N TYR A 161 -3.11 -0.25 11.86
CA TYR A 161 -2.93 1.20 11.94
C TYR A 161 -4.15 1.97 12.45
N THR A 162 -5.28 1.30 12.73
CA THR A 162 -6.50 1.96 13.22
C THR A 162 -7.03 1.32 14.49
N TYR A 163 -7.84 2.06 15.22
CA TYR A 163 -8.72 1.53 16.26
C TYR A 163 -10.10 1.27 15.67
N ARG A 164 -10.87 0.36 16.26
CA ARG A 164 -12.27 0.15 15.91
C ARG A 164 -13.04 1.46 15.98
N GLY A 165 -13.67 1.86 14.84
CA GLY A 165 -14.41 3.11 14.72
C GLY A 165 -13.57 4.32 14.26
N ASP A 166 -12.28 4.15 13.98
CA ASP A 166 -11.52 5.18 13.25
C ASP A 166 -12.03 5.30 11.81
N VAL A 167 -11.88 6.49 11.22
CA VAL A 167 -12.24 6.76 9.83
C VAL A 167 -11.11 6.34 8.91
N VAL A 168 -11.45 5.60 7.86
CA VAL A 168 -10.55 5.21 6.76
C VAL A 168 -11.07 5.81 5.46
N LEU A 169 -10.19 6.46 4.71
CA LEU A 169 -10.49 7.05 3.40
C LEU A 169 -9.77 6.25 2.31
N ASP A 170 -10.50 5.86 1.28
CA ASP A 170 -9.93 5.34 0.03
C ASP A 170 -10.32 6.26 -1.13
N PRO A 171 -9.38 7.07 -1.68
CA PRO A 171 -9.66 7.99 -2.77
C PRO A 171 -9.74 7.30 -4.15
N PHE A 172 -9.34 6.03 -4.22
CA PHE A 172 -9.32 5.23 -5.44
C PHE A 172 -10.17 3.95 -5.31
N MET A 173 -11.18 4.01 -4.45
CA MET A 173 -12.10 2.90 -4.25
C MET A 173 -12.70 2.45 -5.60
N GLY A 174 -12.40 1.22 -5.97
CA GLY A 174 -12.95 0.59 -7.16
C GLY A 174 -14.36 0.03 -6.95
N SER A 175 -14.64 -1.12 -7.54
CA SER A 175 -15.91 -1.86 -7.40
C SER A 175 -15.88 -2.84 -6.22
#